data_4cd6bc9b504836047fdc23398564af01
#
_entry.id   4cd6bc9b504836047fdc23398564af01
#
_cell.length_a   1.000
_cell.length_b   1.000
_cell.length_c   1.000
_cell.angle_alpha   90.00
_cell.angle_beta   90.00
_cell.angle_gamma   90.00
#
_symmetry.space_group_name_H-M   'P 1'
#
loop_
_entity.id
_entity.type
_entity.pdbx_description
1 polymer ?
#
loop_
_entity_poly.entity_id
_entity_poly.type
_entity_poly.pdbx_seq_one_letter_code
_entity_poly.pdbx_strand_id
1 'polypeptide(L)'
;MKKFMVCALALLSLAGADAQDKKASFKFYGQIRTDLFYNSRANEESVDGLFYMYPKDKVYDELGKDLNATPNSNFYSVYSRLGVDVAGPEIWGAKSTAKVEADFRGTGSSLSVVRLRHAYVNLQWEKNSLLVGQTWNPLYGEVAPQILNLNMGAPFQPFSRAPQIRFQRNEGNFKLTAALVWQSQYLSQGPIGKSISYLKNSCIPEMFVGVDYKTPSFIIGAGVDMISLVPRTESDFNGGKYKVSERVTSLSYEAHVKYNANNWFIAAKSTLGSNLTHVSMLGGYGVTDVDKVTGEQKYTPIKNSATWVNVVYGKTWRPGLFFGYMKNLGTSKEVSKLYGTGTDVDKIMTGTAELTYNLPKWKVGCEYNYTTAWYGSLNNSNGKIINTHSVANNRVVLSATYMF
;
A
#
# COMPACT_ATOMS: atom_id res chain seq x y z
N MET A 1 22.04 -24.84 -2.16
CA MET A 1 20.60 -25.06 -2.04
C MET A 1 20.21 -26.28 -1.18
N LYS A 2 20.85 -27.47 -1.29
CA LYS A 2 20.52 -28.67 -0.48
C LYS A 2 20.71 -28.49 1.04
N LYS A 3 21.64 -27.69 1.52
CA LYS A 3 21.89 -27.44 2.95
C LYS A 3 20.85 -26.55 3.65
N PHE A 4 20.20 -25.64 2.94
CA PHE A 4 19.12 -24.80 3.50
C PHE A 4 17.79 -25.55 3.68
N MET A 5 17.49 -26.52 2.82
CA MET A 5 16.29 -27.35 2.92
C MET A 5 16.34 -28.33 4.10
N VAL A 6 17.54 -28.80 4.47
CA VAL A 6 17.75 -29.71 5.62
C VAL A 6 17.56 -28.98 6.95
N CYS A 7 17.93 -27.70 7.07
CA CYS A 7 17.67 -26.91 8.28
C CYS A 7 16.19 -26.60 8.50
N ALA A 8 15.41 -26.37 7.44
CA ALA A 8 13.97 -26.16 7.56
C ALA A 8 13.20 -27.43 7.99
N LEU A 9 13.63 -28.62 7.53
CA LEU A 9 13.05 -29.88 7.94
C LEU A 9 13.49 -30.31 9.37
N ALA A 10 14.71 -29.97 9.81
CA ALA A 10 15.18 -30.24 11.16
C ALA A 10 14.45 -29.37 12.22
N LEU A 11 14.00 -28.18 11.87
CA LEU A 11 13.18 -27.33 12.76
C LEU A 11 11.74 -27.88 12.94
N LEU A 12 11.21 -28.60 11.97
CA LEU A 12 9.89 -29.24 12.05
C LEU A 12 9.91 -30.54 12.89
N SER A 13 11.05 -31.24 12.98
CA SER A 13 11.17 -32.47 13.76
C SER A 13 11.41 -32.26 15.26
N LEU A 14 11.80 -31.05 15.69
CA LEU A 14 11.93 -30.68 17.11
C LEU A 14 10.61 -30.24 17.77
N ALA A 15 9.53 -30.14 17.02
CA ALA A 15 8.22 -29.74 17.51
C ALA A 15 7.37 -30.87 18.12
N GLY A 16 7.96 -32.05 18.33
CA GLY A 16 7.27 -33.27 18.78
C GLY A 16 7.20 -33.49 20.29
N ALA A 17 7.65 -32.55 21.13
CA ALA A 17 7.60 -32.74 22.59
C ALA A 17 6.91 -31.55 23.24
N ASP A 18 5.81 -31.83 23.96
CA ASP A 18 5.06 -30.95 24.84
C ASP A 18 4.07 -29.94 24.22
N ALA A 19 3.25 -30.38 23.29
CA ALA A 19 1.98 -29.71 23.04
C ALA A 19 0.96 -30.17 24.10
N GLN A 20 0.89 -29.45 25.20
CA GLN A 20 -0.19 -29.61 26.17
C GLN A 20 -1.52 -29.34 25.45
N ASP A 21 -2.48 -30.29 25.49
CA ASP A 21 -3.78 -30.31 24.77
C ASP A 21 -4.70 -29.13 25.09
N LYS A 22 -4.29 -27.90 24.83
CA LYS A 22 -5.20 -26.76 24.78
C LYS A 22 -5.83 -26.71 23.38
N LYS A 23 -7.10 -27.08 23.30
CA LYS A 23 -7.88 -27.03 22.06
C LYS A 23 -7.82 -25.61 21.47
N ALA A 24 -7.50 -25.52 20.17
CA ALA A 24 -7.53 -24.26 19.45
C ALA A 24 -8.94 -23.65 19.53
N SER A 25 -9.02 -22.33 19.72
CA SER A 25 -10.28 -21.58 19.69
C SER A 25 -10.38 -20.76 18.40
N PHE A 26 -11.60 -20.70 17.85
CA PHE A 26 -11.88 -20.03 16.58
C PHE A 26 -12.92 -18.92 16.82
N LYS A 27 -12.63 -17.72 16.37
CA LYS A 27 -13.57 -16.59 16.36
C LYS A 27 -13.82 -16.15 14.93
N PHE A 28 -15.01 -16.49 14.41
CA PHE A 28 -15.48 -15.99 13.12
C PHE A 28 -15.95 -14.56 13.23
N TYR A 29 -15.71 -13.76 12.21
CA TYR A 29 -16.16 -12.39 12.09
C TYR A 29 -16.32 -12.02 10.63
N GLY A 30 -17.04 -10.94 10.37
CA GLY A 30 -17.18 -10.45 9.02
C GLY A 30 -17.90 -9.11 8.95
N GLN A 31 -18.05 -8.65 7.72
CA GLN A 31 -18.89 -7.50 7.41
C GLN A 31 -19.53 -7.68 6.05
N ILE A 32 -20.75 -7.16 5.92
CA ILE A 32 -21.38 -6.87 4.63
C ILE A 32 -21.27 -5.37 4.44
N ARG A 33 -20.65 -4.94 3.34
CA ARG A 33 -20.51 -3.53 3.04
C ARG A 33 -20.93 -3.25 1.60
N THR A 34 -21.79 -2.24 1.44
CA THR A 34 -22.23 -1.71 0.16
C THR A 34 -21.73 -0.29 0.01
N ASP A 35 -21.28 0.05 -1.20
CA ASP A 35 -20.77 1.36 -1.55
C ASP A 35 -21.42 1.82 -2.86
N LEU A 36 -22.05 3.01 -2.85
CA LEU A 36 -22.46 3.76 -4.03
C LEU A 36 -21.47 4.89 -4.21
N PHE A 37 -20.94 5.08 -5.41
CA PHE A 37 -20.10 6.23 -5.70
C PHE A 37 -20.52 6.93 -7.00
N TYR A 38 -20.16 8.22 -7.05
CA TYR A 38 -20.23 9.07 -8.22
C TYR A 38 -18.90 9.81 -8.40
N ASN A 39 -18.42 9.92 -9.63
CA ASN A 39 -17.28 10.74 -10.03
C ASN A 39 -17.71 11.70 -11.13
N SER A 40 -17.19 12.94 -11.14
CA SER A 40 -17.45 13.92 -12.18
C SER A 40 -16.64 13.71 -13.47
N ARG A 41 -15.62 12.82 -13.44
CA ARG A 41 -14.78 12.45 -14.58
C ARG A 41 -14.12 11.08 -14.43
N ALA A 42 -13.48 10.59 -15.49
CA ALA A 42 -12.67 9.38 -15.47
C ALA A 42 -11.42 9.53 -14.58
N ASN A 43 -11.01 8.45 -13.93
CA ASN A 43 -9.95 8.46 -12.93
C ASN A 43 -8.94 7.33 -13.16
N GLU A 44 -7.73 7.52 -12.64
CA GLU A 44 -6.81 6.43 -12.35
C GLU A 44 -7.36 5.68 -11.14
N GLU A 45 -7.68 4.40 -11.34
CA GLU A 45 -8.43 3.62 -10.38
C GLU A 45 -8.20 2.12 -10.55
N SER A 46 -8.67 1.32 -9.61
CA SER A 46 -8.75 -0.13 -9.74
C SER A 46 -10.03 -0.66 -9.09
N VAL A 47 -10.35 -1.95 -9.35
CA VAL A 47 -11.57 -2.59 -8.86
C VAL A 47 -12.80 -1.75 -9.25
N ASP A 48 -12.85 -1.39 -10.53
CA ASP A 48 -13.96 -0.67 -11.16
C ASP A 48 -14.44 0.55 -10.35
N GLY A 49 -13.54 1.51 -10.12
CA GLY A 49 -13.81 2.76 -9.41
C GLY A 49 -13.84 2.68 -7.89
N LEU A 50 -13.89 1.50 -7.30
CA LEU A 50 -13.88 1.36 -5.84
C LEU A 50 -12.55 1.73 -5.19
N PHE A 51 -11.42 1.52 -5.88
CA PHE A 51 -10.12 1.99 -5.45
C PHE A 51 -9.71 3.19 -6.29
N TYR A 52 -10.21 4.34 -5.92
CA TYR A 52 -9.94 5.63 -6.54
C TYR A 52 -8.56 6.14 -6.17
N MET A 53 -7.84 6.72 -7.13
CA MET A 53 -6.52 7.32 -6.93
C MET A 53 -6.53 8.83 -7.18
N TYR A 54 -6.72 9.24 -8.43
CA TYR A 54 -6.73 10.64 -8.86
C TYR A 54 -7.36 10.78 -10.25
N PRO A 55 -7.81 11.99 -10.67
CA PRO A 55 -8.42 12.18 -11.99
C PRO A 55 -7.43 11.92 -13.13
N LYS A 56 -7.89 11.28 -14.20
CA LYS A 56 -7.13 11.16 -15.47
C LYS A 56 -6.92 12.51 -16.13
N ASP A 57 -5.82 12.64 -16.85
CA ASP A 57 -5.52 13.81 -17.67
C ASP A 57 -6.57 14.05 -18.76
N LYS A 58 -6.52 15.21 -19.36
CA LYS A 58 -7.33 15.57 -20.52
C LYS A 58 -6.85 14.81 -21.75
N VAL A 59 -7.81 14.24 -22.48
CA VAL A 59 -7.59 13.64 -23.79
C VAL A 59 -8.65 14.23 -24.70
N TYR A 60 -8.21 15.01 -25.68
CA TYR A 60 -9.13 15.72 -26.60
C TYR A 60 -9.46 14.85 -27.79
N ASP A 61 -10.75 14.85 -28.18
CA ASP A 61 -11.19 14.36 -29.49
C ASP A 61 -10.84 15.40 -30.60
N GLU A 62 -11.15 15.05 -31.85
CA GLU A 62 -10.90 15.92 -33.00
C GLU A 62 -11.72 17.23 -32.99
N LEU A 63 -12.76 17.31 -32.17
CA LEU A 63 -13.60 18.50 -31.96
C LEU A 63 -13.19 19.31 -30.74
N GLY A 64 -12.09 18.93 -30.06
CA GLY A 64 -11.59 19.60 -28.88
C GLY A 64 -12.35 19.31 -27.58
N LYS A 65 -13.17 18.25 -27.52
CA LYS A 65 -13.88 17.82 -26.30
C LYS A 65 -12.98 16.87 -25.48
N ASP A 66 -12.91 17.06 -24.19
CA ASP A 66 -12.17 16.20 -23.27
C ASP A 66 -12.91 14.87 -23.04
N LEU A 67 -12.38 13.77 -23.60
CA LEU A 67 -12.94 12.42 -23.51
C LEU A 67 -12.99 11.90 -22.06
N ASN A 68 -12.07 12.36 -21.20
CA ASN A 68 -12.03 11.98 -19.79
C ASN A 68 -12.97 12.83 -18.90
N ALA A 69 -13.59 13.90 -19.42
CA ALA A 69 -14.60 14.66 -18.73
C ALA A 69 -15.97 13.96 -18.75
N THR A 70 -15.98 12.65 -18.49
CA THR A 70 -17.17 11.79 -18.51
C THR A 70 -17.51 11.35 -17.10
N PRO A 71 -18.67 11.77 -16.56
CA PRO A 71 -19.12 11.31 -15.25
C PRO A 71 -19.40 9.81 -15.23
N ASN A 72 -19.16 9.20 -14.07
CA ASN A 72 -19.46 7.79 -13.85
C ASN A 72 -19.95 7.52 -12.43
N SER A 73 -20.71 6.46 -12.25
CA SER A 73 -21.20 6.01 -10.96
C SER A 73 -21.43 4.50 -10.98
N ASN A 74 -21.31 3.86 -9.82
CA ASN A 74 -21.65 2.46 -9.66
C ASN A 74 -22.01 2.12 -8.21
N PHE A 75 -22.59 0.93 -8.01
CA PHE A 75 -23.02 0.41 -6.71
C PHE A 75 -22.48 -1.01 -6.53
N TYR A 76 -21.70 -1.24 -5.47
CA TYR A 76 -21.04 -2.53 -5.23
C TYR A 76 -21.14 -2.99 -3.78
N SER A 77 -21.17 -4.32 -3.60
CA SER A 77 -21.07 -4.97 -2.28
C SER A 77 -19.80 -5.83 -2.14
N VAL A 78 -18.87 -5.75 -3.08
CA VAL A 78 -17.67 -6.61 -3.17
C VAL A 78 -16.64 -6.37 -2.06
N TYR A 79 -16.76 -5.30 -1.26
CA TYR A 79 -15.91 -5.09 -0.10
C TYR A 79 -16.42 -5.81 1.16
N SER A 80 -17.45 -6.63 1.03
CA SER A 80 -17.84 -7.59 2.06
C SER A 80 -16.69 -8.55 2.34
N ARG A 81 -16.51 -8.92 3.61
CA ARG A 81 -15.39 -9.78 4.02
C ARG A 81 -15.79 -10.80 5.06
N LEU A 82 -15.05 -11.89 5.07
CA LEU A 82 -15.13 -12.94 6.07
C LEU A 82 -13.73 -13.21 6.62
N GLY A 83 -13.65 -13.51 7.91
CA GLY A 83 -12.39 -13.84 8.55
C GLY A 83 -12.56 -14.76 9.76
N VAL A 84 -11.44 -15.35 10.15
CA VAL A 84 -11.32 -16.15 11.36
C VAL A 84 -10.04 -15.78 12.09
N ASP A 85 -10.17 -15.51 13.38
CA ASP A 85 -9.06 -15.41 14.32
C ASP A 85 -8.95 -16.75 15.06
N VAL A 86 -7.74 -17.28 15.15
CA VAL A 86 -7.44 -18.56 15.81
C VAL A 86 -6.48 -18.29 16.95
N ALA A 87 -6.81 -18.76 18.16
CA ALA A 87 -5.84 -18.88 19.24
C ALA A 87 -5.44 -20.36 19.36
N GLY A 88 -4.16 -20.61 19.20
CA GLY A 88 -3.57 -21.96 19.21
C GLY A 88 -2.91 -22.31 20.55
N PRO A 89 -2.28 -23.48 20.64
CA PRO A 89 -1.48 -23.87 21.79
C PRO A 89 -0.25 -22.99 21.95
N GLU A 90 0.32 -22.98 23.13
CA GLU A 90 1.64 -22.36 23.33
C GLU A 90 2.72 -23.17 22.63
N ILE A 91 3.67 -22.49 22.00
CA ILE A 91 4.83 -23.09 21.34
C ILE A 91 6.08 -22.27 21.68
N TRP A 92 7.15 -22.94 22.13
CA TRP A 92 8.42 -22.29 22.54
C TRP A 92 8.22 -21.15 23.56
N GLY A 93 7.26 -21.31 24.50
CA GLY A 93 6.91 -20.29 25.48
C GLY A 93 6.19 -19.08 24.92
N ALA A 94 5.75 -19.12 23.68
CA ALA A 94 4.96 -18.06 23.03
C ALA A 94 3.49 -18.46 22.93
N LYS A 95 2.59 -17.50 23.09
CA LYS A 95 1.18 -17.62 22.68
C LYS A 95 1.11 -17.60 21.16
N SER A 96 0.54 -18.65 20.57
CA SER A 96 0.36 -18.71 19.12
C SER A 96 -1.04 -18.22 18.71
N THR A 97 -1.09 -17.42 17.66
CA THR A 97 -2.33 -16.97 17.02
C THR A 97 -2.21 -17.06 15.51
N ALA A 98 -3.33 -17.21 14.82
CA ALA A 98 -3.38 -17.13 13.38
C ALA A 98 -4.59 -16.31 12.93
N LYS A 99 -4.52 -15.74 11.74
CA LYS A 99 -5.63 -15.02 11.10
C LYS A 99 -5.72 -15.40 9.64
N VAL A 100 -6.96 -15.65 9.19
CA VAL A 100 -7.29 -15.69 7.76
C VAL A 100 -8.44 -14.73 7.50
N GLU A 101 -8.32 -13.88 6.49
CA GLU A 101 -9.38 -12.94 6.08
C GLU A 101 -9.39 -12.82 4.56
N ALA A 102 -10.58 -12.86 3.96
CA ALA A 102 -10.80 -12.67 2.53
C ALA A 102 -11.90 -11.63 2.27
N ASP A 103 -11.85 -10.98 1.11
CA ASP A 103 -12.91 -10.16 0.52
C ASP A 103 -13.10 -10.53 -0.97
N PHE A 104 -14.07 -9.88 -1.64
CA PHE A 104 -14.41 -10.14 -3.04
C PHE A 104 -13.88 -9.05 -3.98
N ARG A 105 -12.85 -8.31 -3.57
CA ARG A 105 -12.20 -7.24 -4.32
C ARG A 105 -10.92 -7.68 -5.05
N GLY A 106 -10.85 -8.90 -5.49
CA GLY A 106 -9.77 -9.37 -6.35
C GLY A 106 -9.80 -8.69 -7.73
N THR A 107 -8.68 -8.76 -8.44
CA THR A 107 -8.56 -8.32 -9.83
C THR A 107 -8.61 -9.55 -10.76
N GLY A 108 -9.23 -9.40 -11.93
CA GLY A 108 -9.37 -10.49 -12.91
C GLY A 108 -10.48 -10.19 -13.91
N SER A 109 -10.94 -11.21 -14.60
CA SER A 109 -12.03 -11.12 -15.60
C SER A 109 -13.42 -11.02 -14.98
N SER A 110 -13.56 -11.10 -13.66
CA SER A 110 -14.81 -11.02 -12.91
C SER A 110 -14.72 -9.94 -11.83
N LEU A 111 -15.82 -9.20 -11.61
CA LEU A 111 -15.91 -8.14 -10.61
C LEU A 111 -15.89 -8.63 -9.16
N SER A 112 -16.17 -9.90 -8.90
CA SER A 112 -16.28 -10.48 -7.55
C SER A 112 -15.25 -11.59 -7.30
N VAL A 113 -14.00 -11.36 -7.67
CA VAL A 113 -12.91 -12.31 -7.44
C VAL A 113 -12.52 -12.31 -5.95
N VAL A 114 -12.48 -13.50 -5.36
CA VAL A 114 -12.02 -13.68 -3.97
C VAL A 114 -10.57 -13.24 -3.84
N ARG A 115 -10.28 -12.42 -2.84
CA ARG A 115 -8.93 -11.94 -2.54
C ARG A 115 -8.54 -12.27 -1.10
N LEU A 116 -7.39 -12.92 -0.95
CA LEU A 116 -6.78 -13.15 0.35
C LEU A 116 -6.24 -11.80 0.90
N ARG A 117 -6.75 -11.38 2.05
CA ARG A 117 -6.33 -10.14 2.72
C ARG A 117 -5.23 -10.40 3.74
N HIS A 118 -5.55 -11.24 4.70
CA HIS A 118 -4.65 -11.65 5.76
C HIS A 118 -4.57 -13.17 5.80
N ALA A 119 -3.36 -13.71 5.92
CA ALA A 119 -3.08 -15.11 6.18
C ALA A 119 -1.72 -15.18 6.88
N TYR A 120 -1.72 -15.25 8.21
CA TYR A 120 -0.48 -15.25 8.97
C TYR A 120 -0.64 -16.04 10.27
N VAL A 121 0.50 -16.46 10.78
CA VAL A 121 0.68 -16.93 12.16
C VAL A 121 1.51 -15.90 12.91
N ASN A 122 1.23 -15.75 14.22
CA ASN A 122 1.98 -14.86 15.09
C ASN A 122 2.32 -15.57 16.40
N LEU A 123 3.57 -15.51 16.78
CA LEU A 123 4.08 -15.97 18.06
C LEU A 123 4.33 -14.74 18.94
N GLN A 124 3.73 -14.73 20.13
CA GLN A 124 3.81 -13.60 21.04
C GLN A 124 4.42 -14.06 22.38
N TRP A 125 5.62 -13.60 22.67
CA TRP A 125 6.26 -13.66 23.99
C TRP A 125 5.93 -12.38 24.78
N GLU A 126 6.42 -12.27 25.98
CA GLU A 126 6.16 -11.12 26.86
C GLU A 126 6.49 -9.79 26.16
N LYS A 127 7.69 -9.63 25.63
CA LYS A 127 8.17 -8.40 24.99
C LYS A 127 8.31 -8.50 23.48
N ASN A 128 8.39 -9.72 22.92
CA ASN A 128 8.70 -9.95 21.52
C ASN A 128 7.52 -10.56 20.78
N SER A 129 7.42 -10.30 19.49
CA SER A 129 6.52 -11.07 18.61
C SER A 129 7.20 -11.38 17.28
N LEU A 130 6.81 -12.51 16.69
CA LEU A 130 7.24 -12.93 15.37
C LEU A 130 6.00 -13.28 14.55
N LEU A 131 5.76 -12.52 13.50
CA LEU A 131 4.69 -12.76 12.54
C LEU A 131 5.28 -13.29 11.25
N VAL A 132 4.68 -14.37 10.73
CA VAL A 132 5.03 -14.98 9.44
C VAL A 132 3.77 -15.16 8.61
N GLY A 133 3.74 -14.59 7.41
CA GLY A 133 2.63 -14.68 6.48
C GLY A 133 2.22 -13.33 5.90
N GLN A 134 1.04 -13.27 5.28
CA GLN A 134 0.56 -12.08 4.57
C GLN A 134 -0.28 -11.18 5.48
N THR A 135 0.11 -9.92 5.59
CA THR A 135 -0.66 -8.85 6.26
C THR A 135 -0.26 -7.48 5.72
N TRP A 136 -0.73 -6.40 6.36
CA TRP A 136 -0.36 -5.04 5.98
C TRP A 136 1.16 -4.87 5.92
N ASN A 137 1.64 -4.25 4.83
CA ASN A 137 3.03 -3.80 4.70
C ASN A 137 3.39 -2.88 5.88
N PRO A 138 4.59 -2.95 6.45
CA PRO A 138 5.01 -2.11 7.57
C PRO A 138 4.85 -0.60 7.33
N LEU A 139 5.06 -0.12 6.10
CA LEU A 139 4.84 1.29 5.73
C LEU A 139 3.38 1.74 5.89
N TYR A 140 2.38 0.83 5.76
CA TYR A 140 1.00 1.13 6.11
C TYR A 140 0.89 1.41 7.62
N GLY A 141 1.51 0.57 8.44
CA GLY A 141 1.65 0.74 9.88
C GLY A 141 0.33 0.72 10.66
N GLU A 142 0.40 1.24 11.89
CA GLU A 142 -0.76 1.39 12.79
C GLU A 142 -1.43 2.77 12.66
N VAL A 143 -0.80 3.70 11.94
CA VAL A 143 -1.32 5.04 11.71
C VAL A 143 -1.80 5.15 10.28
N ALA A 144 -3.12 5.04 10.11
CA ALA A 144 -3.83 5.12 8.84
C ALA A 144 -5.06 6.01 8.98
N PRO A 145 -5.52 6.66 7.90
CA PRO A 145 -6.68 7.55 7.97
C PRO A 145 -7.98 6.77 8.18
N GLN A 146 -8.92 7.40 8.85
CA GLN A 146 -10.30 6.93 8.99
C GLN A 146 -11.17 7.72 8.00
N ILE A 147 -11.40 7.14 6.83
CA ILE A 147 -12.23 7.69 5.75
C ILE A 147 -13.11 6.57 5.17
N LEU A 148 -14.20 6.93 4.50
CA LEU A 148 -15.09 5.96 3.84
C LEU A 148 -14.50 5.42 2.56
N ASN A 149 -13.74 6.22 1.81
CA ASN A 149 -13.14 5.80 0.56
C ASN A 149 -12.24 4.56 0.76
N LEU A 150 -12.44 3.54 -0.08
CA LEU A 150 -11.77 2.25 0.06
C LEU A 150 -10.29 2.27 -0.32
N ASN A 151 -9.78 3.38 -0.84
CA ASN A 151 -8.35 3.60 -1.06
C ASN A 151 -7.57 3.84 0.25
N MET A 152 -8.28 4.11 1.37
CA MET A 152 -7.71 4.36 2.70
C MET A 152 -6.57 5.39 2.68
N GLY A 153 -6.74 6.47 1.90
CA GLY A 153 -5.79 7.56 1.77
C GLY A 153 -4.70 7.38 0.70
N ALA A 154 -4.69 6.28 -0.07
CA ALA A 154 -3.79 6.20 -1.23
C ALA A 154 -4.18 7.26 -2.30
N PRO A 155 -3.20 7.85 -3.02
CA PRO A 155 -1.76 7.55 -3.06
C PRO A 155 -0.93 8.26 -1.98
N PHE A 156 -1.52 8.97 -1.02
CA PHE A 156 -0.79 9.70 0.04
C PHE A 156 -0.37 8.79 1.19
N GLN A 157 -1.16 7.74 1.46
CA GLN A 157 -0.89 6.68 2.41
C GLN A 157 -0.36 5.45 1.69
N PRO A 158 0.81 4.89 2.06
CA PRO A 158 1.26 3.60 1.55
C PRO A 158 0.20 2.52 1.80
N PHE A 159 -0.22 1.81 0.75
CA PHE A 159 -1.30 0.83 0.82
C PHE A 159 -0.90 -0.47 0.12
N SER A 160 -0.61 -1.50 0.90
CA SER A 160 -0.30 -2.85 0.40
C SER A 160 -0.48 -3.89 1.50
N ARG A 161 -0.82 -5.11 1.12
CA ARG A 161 -0.68 -6.30 1.95
C ARG A 161 0.24 -7.27 1.24
N ALA A 162 1.20 -7.81 2.01
CA ALA A 162 2.31 -8.55 1.46
C ALA A 162 2.74 -9.70 2.38
N PRO A 163 3.23 -10.81 1.84
CA PRO A 163 3.90 -11.85 2.61
C PRO A 163 5.14 -11.27 3.29
N GLN A 164 5.35 -11.60 4.54
CA GLN A 164 6.43 -11.02 5.33
C GLN A 164 6.83 -11.90 6.52
N ILE A 165 8.04 -11.68 7.00
CA ILE A 165 8.53 -12.09 8.31
C ILE A 165 8.76 -10.80 9.09
N ARG A 166 8.01 -10.60 10.18
CA ARG A 166 8.07 -9.37 10.99
C ARG A 166 8.38 -9.71 12.43
N PHE A 167 9.48 -9.16 12.92
CA PHE A 167 9.83 -9.18 14.32
C PHE A 167 9.48 -7.84 14.97
N GLN A 168 8.90 -7.88 16.16
CA GLN A 168 8.64 -6.68 16.96
C GLN A 168 9.11 -6.91 18.40
N ARG A 169 9.64 -5.85 19.02
CA ARG A 169 10.02 -5.80 20.43
C ARG A 169 9.40 -4.59 21.11
N ASN A 170 8.73 -4.84 22.22
CA ASN A 170 8.18 -3.81 23.09
C ASN A 170 9.09 -3.65 24.31
N GLU A 171 9.53 -2.40 24.58
CA GLU A 171 10.34 -2.05 25.74
C GLU A 171 9.77 -0.78 26.36
N GLY A 172 8.98 -0.95 27.44
CA GLY A 172 8.18 0.12 27.99
C GLY A 172 7.19 0.67 26.96
N ASN A 173 7.27 1.95 26.67
CA ASN A 173 6.45 2.62 25.67
C ASN A 173 7.04 2.55 24.25
N PHE A 174 8.24 2.02 24.07
CA PHE A 174 8.86 1.89 22.75
C PHE A 174 8.53 0.54 22.13
N LYS A 175 8.22 0.57 20.82
CA LYS A 175 8.06 -0.61 19.98
C LYS A 175 9.02 -0.51 18.80
N LEU A 176 9.94 -1.46 18.72
CA LEU A 176 10.82 -1.65 17.57
C LEU A 176 10.17 -2.65 16.61
N THR A 177 10.25 -2.39 15.31
CA THR A 177 9.77 -3.26 14.25
C THR A 177 10.87 -3.49 13.23
N ALA A 178 11.14 -4.74 12.86
CA ALA A 178 11.97 -5.13 11.73
C ALA A 178 11.18 -6.12 10.86
N ALA A 179 11.20 -5.95 9.54
CA ALA A 179 10.47 -6.82 8.64
C ALA A 179 11.23 -7.09 7.34
N LEU A 180 11.08 -8.32 6.83
CA LEU A 180 11.42 -8.74 5.48
C LEU A 180 10.11 -8.95 4.74
N VAL A 181 9.93 -8.31 3.59
CA VAL A 181 8.66 -8.23 2.86
C VAL A 181 8.84 -8.70 1.42
N TRP A 182 7.89 -9.50 0.92
CA TRP A 182 7.82 -9.95 -0.48
C TRP A 182 6.55 -9.41 -1.13
N GLN A 183 6.54 -9.32 -2.45
CA GLN A 183 5.36 -8.87 -3.20
C GLN A 183 4.48 -10.08 -3.59
N SER A 184 3.16 -9.87 -3.63
CA SER A 184 2.18 -10.86 -4.11
C SER A 184 1.04 -10.21 -4.90
N GLN A 185 0.18 -9.42 -4.26
CA GLN A 185 -0.99 -8.77 -4.86
C GLN A 185 -0.71 -7.36 -5.35
N TYR A 186 0.22 -6.68 -4.71
CA TYR A 186 0.65 -5.33 -5.03
C TYR A 186 2.09 -5.41 -5.52
N LEU A 187 2.32 -4.94 -6.75
CA LEU A 187 3.54 -5.22 -7.50
C LEU A 187 4.23 -3.93 -7.91
N SER A 188 5.56 -3.97 -7.97
CA SER A 188 6.36 -2.91 -8.55
C SER A 188 6.10 -2.74 -10.04
N GLN A 189 6.15 -1.50 -10.51
CA GLN A 189 6.10 -1.14 -11.93
C GLN A 189 7.49 -1.24 -12.55
N GLY A 190 7.53 -1.57 -13.84
CA GLY A 190 8.79 -1.66 -14.58
C GLY A 190 8.57 -1.83 -16.09
N PRO A 191 9.57 -2.31 -16.84
CA PRO A 191 9.55 -2.40 -18.30
C PRO A 191 8.35 -3.16 -18.90
N ILE A 192 7.86 -4.18 -18.21
CA ILE A 192 6.69 -4.99 -18.63
C ILE A 192 5.44 -4.67 -17.81
N GLY A 193 5.33 -3.45 -17.27
CA GLY A 193 4.25 -3.05 -16.38
C GLY A 193 4.42 -3.58 -14.96
N LYS A 194 3.30 -3.90 -14.28
CA LYS A 194 3.32 -4.48 -12.92
C LYS A 194 3.79 -5.92 -12.97
N SER A 195 4.86 -6.25 -12.21
CA SER A 195 5.38 -7.62 -12.18
C SER A 195 6.05 -7.98 -10.87
N ILE A 196 5.79 -9.20 -10.40
CA ILE A 196 6.48 -9.82 -9.26
C ILE A 196 7.95 -10.13 -9.59
N SER A 197 8.28 -10.28 -10.88
CA SER A 197 9.60 -10.71 -11.36
C SER A 197 10.70 -9.77 -10.91
N TYR A 198 10.47 -8.48 -10.79
CA TYR A 198 11.50 -7.49 -10.44
C TYR A 198 12.06 -7.73 -9.04
N LEU A 199 11.21 -7.96 -8.03
CA LEU A 199 11.66 -8.31 -6.68
C LEU A 199 12.15 -9.76 -6.62
N LYS A 200 11.45 -10.70 -7.27
CA LYS A 200 11.84 -12.12 -7.32
C LYS A 200 13.24 -12.29 -7.88
N ASN A 201 13.56 -11.62 -8.99
CA ASN A 201 14.88 -11.71 -9.65
C ASN A 201 15.98 -11.02 -8.85
N SER A 202 15.65 -10.08 -7.97
CA SER A 202 16.62 -9.45 -7.08
C SER A 202 17.17 -10.42 -6.03
N CYS A 203 16.40 -11.43 -5.64
CA CYS A 203 16.66 -12.34 -4.51
C CYS A 203 16.84 -11.64 -3.16
N ILE A 204 16.52 -10.34 -3.07
CA ILE A 204 16.59 -9.52 -1.86
C ILE A 204 15.18 -9.08 -1.52
N PRO A 205 14.63 -9.47 -0.35
CA PRO A 205 13.32 -8.96 0.09
C PRO A 205 13.39 -7.45 0.36
N GLU A 206 12.26 -6.78 0.29
CA GLU A 206 12.10 -5.44 0.85
C GLU A 206 12.36 -5.50 2.36
N MET A 207 13.05 -4.51 2.91
CA MET A 207 13.46 -4.47 4.31
C MET A 207 12.93 -3.21 4.97
N PHE A 208 12.28 -3.38 6.11
CA PHE A 208 11.76 -2.27 6.90
C PHE A 208 12.31 -2.32 8.32
N VAL A 209 12.67 -1.15 8.85
CA VAL A 209 12.98 -0.95 10.27
C VAL A 209 12.27 0.31 10.75
N GLY A 210 11.59 0.22 11.90
CA GLY A 210 10.87 1.36 12.47
C GLY A 210 10.84 1.34 13.98
N VAL A 211 10.59 2.51 14.55
CA VAL A 211 10.42 2.72 15.99
C VAL A 211 9.17 3.55 16.24
N ASP A 212 8.35 3.12 17.19
CA ASP A 212 7.20 3.84 17.70
C ASP A 212 7.37 4.10 19.19
N TYR A 213 6.98 5.28 19.65
CA TYR A 213 6.64 5.57 21.03
C TYR A 213 5.12 5.55 21.18
N LYS A 214 4.62 4.69 22.08
CA LYS A 214 3.17 4.42 22.22
C LYS A 214 2.73 4.61 23.66
N THR A 215 1.65 5.35 23.80
CA THR A 215 0.85 5.42 25.03
C THR A 215 -0.60 5.02 24.71
N PRO A 216 -1.50 4.88 25.70
CA PRO A 216 -2.91 4.58 25.43
C PRO A 216 -3.60 5.56 24.47
N SER A 217 -3.17 6.83 24.45
CA SER A 217 -3.81 7.89 23.65
C SER A 217 -2.98 8.39 22.48
N PHE A 218 -1.69 8.07 22.44
CA PHE A 218 -0.75 8.70 21.51
C PHE A 218 0.22 7.68 20.90
N ILE A 219 0.49 7.83 19.61
CA ILE A 219 1.58 7.13 18.90
C ILE A 219 2.37 8.19 18.14
N ILE A 220 3.69 8.13 18.23
CA ILE A 220 4.61 8.84 17.34
C ILE A 220 5.69 7.85 16.91
N GLY A 221 6.05 7.85 15.63
CA GLY A 221 7.05 6.92 15.14
C GLY A 221 7.65 7.34 13.81
N ALA A 222 8.69 6.61 13.45
CA ALA A 222 9.38 6.76 12.17
C ALA A 222 9.91 5.41 11.69
N GLY A 223 10.11 5.29 10.38
CA GLY A 223 10.63 4.08 9.77
C GLY A 223 11.45 4.36 8.52
N VAL A 224 12.28 3.39 8.19
CA VAL A 224 13.09 3.36 6.97
C VAL A 224 12.78 2.07 6.23
N ASP A 225 12.57 2.19 4.93
CA ASP A 225 12.30 1.10 4.01
C ASP A 225 13.34 1.05 2.90
N MET A 226 13.79 -0.16 2.54
CA MET A 226 14.71 -0.41 1.46
C MET A 226 14.15 -1.47 0.51
N ILE A 227 14.04 -1.12 -0.77
CA ILE A 227 13.69 -2.07 -1.83
C ILE A 227 14.77 -2.12 -2.90
N SER A 228 15.12 -3.32 -3.37
CA SER A 228 16.06 -3.55 -4.46
C SER A 228 15.42 -4.41 -5.54
N LEU A 229 15.34 -3.91 -6.77
CA LEU A 229 14.70 -4.58 -7.90
C LEU A 229 15.73 -4.89 -8.99
N VAL A 230 15.50 -5.97 -9.75
CA VAL A 230 16.17 -6.25 -11.03
C VAL A 230 15.12 -6.09 -12.14
N PRO A 231 15.06 -4.95 -12.83
CA PRO A 231 14.03 -4.64 -13.82
C PRO A 231 14.04 -5.55 -15.05
N ARG A 232 15.22 -6.01 -15.46
CA ARG A 232 15.40 -6.90 -16.62
C ARG A 232 16.46 -7.95 -16.33
N THR A 233 16.28 -9.16 -16.88
CA THR A 233 17.26 -10.26 -16.83
C THR A 233 17.87 -10.55 -18.20
N GLU A 234 17.26 -9.97 -19.25
CA GLU A 234 17.73 -10.05 -20.63
C GLU A 234 17.44 -8.73 -21.38
N SER A 235 18.16 -8.51 -22.47
CA SER A 235 17.90 -7.44 -23.44
C SER A 235 18.04 -7.97 -24.85
N ASP A 236 17.18 -7.50 -25.75
CA ASP A 236 17.31 -7.65 -27.20
C ASP A 236 17.91 -6.34 -27.73
N PHE A 237 19.14 -6.38 -28.24
CA PHE A 237 19.85 -5.20 -28.68
C PHE A 237 20.77 -5.50 -29.86
N ASN A 238 20.75 -4.65 -30.92
CA ASN A 238 21.53 -4.82 -32.13
C ASN A 238 21.45 -6.23 -32.75
N GLY A 239 20.25 -6.85 -32.68
CA GLY A 239 20.01 -8.20 -33.26
C GLY A 239 20.54 -9.35 -32.40
N GLY A 240 21.13 -9.09 -31.23
CA GLY A 240 21.58 -10.07 -30.26
C GLY A 240 20.74 -10.09 -28.97
N LYS A 241 20.73 -11.22 -28.29
CA LYS A 241 20.11 -11.39 -26.96
C LYS A 241 21.20 -11.48 -25.92
N TYR A 242 21.13 -10.61 -24.90
CA TYR A 242 22.17 -10.49 -23.86
C TYR A 242 21.57 -10.70 -22.48
N LYS A 243 22.31 -11.35 -21.59
CA LYS A 243 21.99 -11.41 -20.16
C LYS A 243 22.35 -10.07 -19.51
N VAL A 244 21.38 -9.50 -18.75
CA VAL A 244 21.56 -8.25 -18.01
C VAL A 244 21.13 -8.44 -16.55
N SER A 245 21.62 -7.60 -15.63
CA SER A 245 21.39 -7.80 -14.19
C SER A 245 21.41 -6.52 -13.36
N GLU A 246 21.45 -5.35 -14.00
CA GLU A 246 21.46 -4.06 -13.31
C GLU A 246 20.27 -3.89 -12.36
N ARG A 247 20.56 -3.29 -11.21
CA ARG A 247 19.62 -3.10 -10.10
C ARG A 247 19.23 -1.65 -9.93
N VAL A 248 18.03 -1.45 -9.39
CA VAL A 248 17.63 -0.20 -8.78
C VAL A 248 17.35 -0.44 -7.29
N THR A 249 18.14 0.17 -6.42
CA THR A 249 17.96 0.15 -4.98
C THR A 249 17.47 1.51 -4.52
N SER A 250 16.44 1.51 -3.66
CA SER A 250 15.73 2.69 -3.24
C SER A 250 15.55 2.68 -1.73
N LEU A 251 15.76 3.84 -1.10
CA LEU A 251 15.48 4.06 0.33
C LEU A 251 14.32 5.02 0.47
N SER A 252 13.40 4.70 1.36
CA SER A 252 12.25 5.53 1.70
C SER A 252 12.20 5.75 3.22
N TYR A 253 11.65 6.89 3.62
CA TYR A 253 11.53 7.29 5.01
C TYR A 253 10.08 7.65 5.30
N GLU A 254 9.59 7.30 6.47
CA GLU A 254 8.27 7.71 6.91
C GLU A 254 8.32 8.19 8.36
N ALA A 255 7.42 9.13 8.70
CA ALA A 255 7.17 9.57 10.07
C ALA A 255 5.67 9.74 10.26
N HIS A 256 5.17 9.41 11.45
CA HIS A 256 3.75 9.43 11.72
C HIS A 256 3.43 9.81 13.15
N VAL A 257 2.21 10.31 13.34
CA VAL A 257 1.63 10.64 14.63
C VAL A 257 0.15 10.28 14.66
N LYS A 258 -0.34 9.82 15.80
CA LYS A 258 -1.74 9.58 16.07
C LYS A 258 -2.08 9.97 17.51
N TYR A 259 -3.15 10.72 17.65
CA TYR A 259 -3.85 10.97 18.92
C TYR A 259 -5.25 10.37 18.84
N ASN A 260 -5.65 9.60 19.84
CA ASN A 260 -6.95 8.96 19.88
C ASN A 260 -7.47 8.92 21.32
N ALA A 261 -8.11 9.99 21.76
CA ALA A 261 -8.71 10.13 23.09
C ALA A 261 -9.79 11.23 23.09
N ASN A 262 -10.66 11.24 24.10
CA ASN A 262 -11.67 12.27 24.31
C ASN A 262 -12.58 12.52 23.07
N ASN A 263 -12.98 11.45 22.38
CA ASN A 263 -13.73 11.46 21.13
C ASN A 263 -12.99 12.02 19.92
N TRP A 264 -11.74 12.42 20.04
CA TRP A 264 -10.89 12.85 18.93
C TRP A 264 -10.06 11.71 18.39
N PHE A 265 -10.04 11.60 17.08
CA PHE A 265 -9.01 10.89 16.33
C PHE A 265 -8.30 11.92 15.45
N ILE A 266 -7.01 12.10 15.68
CA ILE A 266 -6.15 12.98 14.87
C ILE A 266 -4.96 12.14 14.45
N ALA A 267 -4.70 12.06 13.16
CA ALA A 267 -3.56 11.31 12.64
C ALA A 267 -2.93 12.04 11.46
N ALA A 268 -1.62 11.89 11.34
CA ALA A 268 -0.86 12.40 10.22
C ALA A 268 0.31 11.45 9.91
N LYS A 269 0.70 11.39 8.64
CA LYS A 269 1.90 10.70 8.18
C LYS A 269 2.54 11.48 7.05
N SER A 270 3.87 11.50 7.05
CA SER A 270 4.68 12.01 5.95
C SER A 270 5.62 10.91 5.47
N THR A 271 5.73 10.73 4.16
CA THR A 271 6.59 9.74 3.51
C THR A 271 7.46 10.45 2.49
N LEU A 272 8.77 10.33 2.64
CA LEU A 272 9.73 10.64 1.59
C LEU A 272 10.00 9.34 0.84
N GLY A 273 9.20 9.12 -0.20
CA GLY A 273 9.16 7.88 -0.96
C GLY A 273 10.21 7.83 -2.06
N SER A 274 10.69 6.64 -2.35
CA SER A 274 11.61 6.35 -3.44
C SER A 274 11.20 5.01 -4.05
N ASN A 275 10.63 5.02 -5.27
CA ASN A 275 10.17 3.82 -5.98
C ASN A 275 9.12 2.97 -5.20
N LEU A 276 8.09 3.60 -4.63
CA LEU A 276 7.05 2.95 -3.80
C LEU A 276 5.78 2.55 -4.59
N THR A 277 5.90 2.16 -5.87
CA THR A 277 4.74 1.80 -6.70
C THR A 277 3.98 0.56 -6.19
N HIS A 278 4.67 -0.37 -5.53
CA HIS A 278 4.11 -1.58 -4.95
C HIS A 278 3.30 -1.34 -3.66
N VAL A 279 3.33 -0.14 -3.12
CA VAL A 279 2.45 0.27 -2.00
C VAL A 279 1.42 1.31 -2.43
N SER A 280 1.04 1.29 -3.72
CA SER A 280 0.01 2.15 -4.31
C SER A 280 0.32 3.65 -4.23
N MET A 281 1.60 4.02 -4.24
CA MET A 281 2.07 5.40 -4.34
C MET A 281 2.56 5.71 -5.76
N LEU A 282 2.67 7.00 -6.10
CA LEU A 282 3.33 7.43 -7.33
C LEU A 282 4.83 7.19 -7.25
N GLY A 283 5.51 7.26 -8.40
CA GLY A 283 6.95 7.11 -8.51
C GLY A 283 7.34 5.92 -9.38
N GLY A 284 8.52 5.40 -9.14
CA GLY A 284 9.17 4.37 -9.94
C GLY A 284 10.65 4.69 -10.09
N TYR A 285 11.20 4.50 -11.28
CA TYR A 285 12.63 4.77 -11.59
C TYR A 285 12.83 5.17 -13.04
N GLY A 286 13.90 5.87 -13.31
CA GLY A 286 14.30 6.30 -14.65
C GLY A 286 15.55 5.58 -15.15
N VAL A 287 15.67 5.46 -16.46
CA VAL A 287 16.86 4.97 -17.18
C VAL A 287 17.85 6.11 -17.31
N THR A 288 19.05 5.92 -16.78
CA THR A 288 20.13 6.93 -16.82
C THR A 288 21.17 6.70 -17.92
N ASP A 289 21.35 5.45 -18.33
CA ASP A 289 22.32 5.05 -19.32
C ASP A 289 21.92 3.73 -19.96
N VAL A 290 22.37 3.50 -21.20
CA VAL A 290 22.15 2.25 -21.93
C VAL A 290 23.50 1.81 -22.52
N ASP A 291 23.96 0.63 -22.12
CA ASP A 291 25.17 0.04 -22.67
C ASP A 291 25.02 -0.20 -24.17
N LYS A 292 25.96 0.28 -24.96
CA LYS A 292 25.91 0.30 -26.44
C LYS A 292 26.14 -1.08 -27.06
N VAL A 293 26.61 -2.06 -26.30
CA VAL A 293 26.87 -3.43 -26.76
C VAL A 293 25.74 -4.36 -26.38
N THR A 294 25.36 -4.33 -25.11
CA THR A 294 24.39 -5.28 -24.54
C THR A 294 22.97 -4.71 -24.43
N GLY A 295 22.78 -3.37 -24.51
CA GLY A 295 21.54 -2.71 -24.23
C GLY A 295 21.13 -2.76 -22.74
N GLU A 296 22.04 -3.09 -21.82
CA GLU A 296 21.81 -3.04 -20.38
C GLU A 296 21.52 -1.61 -19.93
N GLN A 297 20.49 -1.43 -19.11
CA GLN A 297 20.05 -0.12 -18.63
C GLN A 297 20.48 0.09 -17.19
N LYS A 298 21.09 1.25 -16.90
CA LYS A 298 21.29 1.73 -15.54
C LYS A 298 20.10 2.56 -15.08
N TYR A 299 19.86 2.58 -13.78
CA TYR A 299 18.64 3.16 -13.23
C TYR A 299 18.91 4.14 -12.09
N THR A 300 17.96 5.07 -11.90
CA THR A 300 17.88 5.94 -10.73
C THR A 300 16.43 6.01 -10.25
N PRO A 301 16.13 5.91 -8.93
CA PRO A 301 14.76 5.98 -8.43
C PRO A 301 14.18 7.40 -8.58
N ILE A 302 12.87 7.47 -8.84
CA ILE A 302 12.07 8.69 -8.73
C ILE A 302 11.73 8.90 -7.26
N LYS A 303 12.02 10.08 -6.73
CA LYS A 303 11.67 10.49 -5.38
C LYS A 303 10.34 11.24 -5.37
N ASN A 304 9.56 11.04 -4.33
CA ASN A 304 8.35 11.81 -4.07
C ASN A 304 8.20 12.10 -2.58
N SER A 305 7.45 13.15 -2.24
CA SER A 305 6.98 13.40 -0.89
C SER A 305 5.47 13.25 -0.86
N ALA A 306 4.95 12.57 0.16
CA ALA A 306 3.52 12.43 0.39
C ALA A 306 3.22 12.70 1.86
N THR A 307 2.24 13.58 2.12
CA THR A 307 1.82 13.91 3.49
C THR A 307 0.30 13.94 3.55
N TRP A 308 -0.25 13.39 4.60
CA TRP A 308 -1.68 13.49 4.88
C TRP A 308 -1.96 13.78 6.35
N VAL A 309 -3.11 14.41 6.59
CA VAL A 309 -3.68 14.67 7.92
C VAL A 309 -5.14 14.24 7.90
N ASN A 310 -5.60 13.61 8.97
CA ASN A 310 -6.98 13.19 9.17
C ASN A 310 -7.44 13.54 10.58
N VAL A 311 -8.60 14.18 10.67
CA VAL A 311 -9.23 14.57 11.93
C VAL A 311 -10.65 14.06 11.93
N VAL A 312 -11.02 13.29 12.95
CA VAL A 312 -12.40 12.79 13.15
C VAL A 312 -12.80 13.05 14.58
N TYR A 313 -14.05 13.48 14.79
CA TYR A 313 -14.60 13.77 16.12
C TYR A 313 -15.90 13.01 16.35
N GLY A 314 -16.11 12.57 17.59
CA GLY A 314 -17.38 11.99 18.03
C GLY A 314 -17.35 10.46 18.15
N LYS A 315 -18.48 9.91 18.63
CA LYS A 315 -18.70 8.46 18.82
C LYS A 315 -19.76 7.92 17.85
N THR A 316 -21.00 8.34 18.02
CA THR A 316 -22.15 7.91 17.21
C THR A 316 -22.17 8.70 15.89
N TRP A 317 -22.26 10.01 15.96
CA TRP A 317 -22.08 10.90 14.82
C TRP A 317 -20.61 11.31 14.76
N ARG A 318 -19.98 11.02 13.62
CA ARG A 318 -18.54 11.26 13.45
C ARG A 318 -18.27 12.05 12.16
N PRO A 319 -18.29 13.38 12.22
CA PRO A 319 -17.70 14.21 11.17
C PRO A 319 -16.20 13.97 11.10
N GLY A 320 -15.68 13.94 9.89
CA GLY A 320 -14.25 13.75 9.61
C GLY A 320 -13.78 14.61 8.46
N LEU A 321 -12.51 15.00 8.53
CA LEU A 321 -11.80 15.73 7.48
C LEU A 321 -10.50 15.00 7.17
N PHE A 322 -10.17 14.89 5.89
CA PHE A 322 -8.89 14.38 5.43
C PHE A 322 -8.30 15.34 4.40
N PHE A 323 -7.01 15.57 4.49
CA PHE A 323 -6.24 16.31 3.50
C PHE A 323 -5.00 15.50 3.13
N GLY A 324 -4.71 15.39 1.84
CA GLY A 324 -3.53 14.74 1.30
C GLY A 324 -2.82 15.62 0.26
N TYR A 325 -1.49 15.62 0.32
CA TYR A 325 -0.62 16.28 -0.65
C TYR A 325 0.51 15.36 -1.05
N MET A 326 0.78 15.25 -2.35
CA MET A 326 1.88 14.49 -2.90
C MET A 326 2.58 15.28 -4.01
N LYS A 327 3.92 15.22 -4.06
CA LYS A 327 4.77 15.94 -5.02
C LYS A 327 5.86 15.02 -5.57
N ASN A 328 6.02 15.02 -6.89
CA ASN A 328 7.19 14.45 -7.56
C ASN A 328 8.41 15.36 -7.29
N LEU A 329 9.47 14.77 -6.73
CA LEU A 329 10.74 15.44 -6.44
C LEU A 329 11.80 15.18 -7.52
N GLY A 330 11.47 14.33 -8.52
CA GLY A 330 12.35 13.96 -9.62
C GLY A 330 13.38 12.89 -9.26
N THR A 331 14.44 12.87 -10.02
CA THR A 331 15.55 11.92 -9.92
C THR A 331 16.85 12.64 -9.56
N SER A 332 17.82 11.90 -9.02
CA SER A 332 19.15 12.44 -8.71
C SER A 332 20.09 12.50 -9.91
N LYS A 333 19.69 11.90 -11.03
CA LYS A 333 20.46 11.84 -12.27
C LYS A 333 19.56 12.17 -13.45
N GLU A 334 20.15 12.55 -14.58
CA GLU A 334 19.48 12.65 -15.85
C GLU A 334 18.86 11.31 -16.27
N VAL A 335 17.71 11.37 -16.94
CA VAL A 335 16.92 10.18 -17.34
C VAL A 335 16.43 10.32 -18.77
N SER A 336 16.48 9.23 -19.53
CA SER A 336 15.96 9.15 -20.89
C SER A 336 14.53 8.60 -20.96
N LYS A 337 14.15 7.78 -19.97
CA LYS A 337 12.85 7.10 -19.88
C LYS A 337 12.49 6.84 -18.43
N LEU A 338 11.20 6.88 -18.10
CA LEU A 338 10.66 6.51 -16.78
C LEU A 338 9.86 5.20 -16.84
N TYR A 339 9.97 4.42 -15.78
CA TYR A 339 9.13 3.27 -15.47
C TYR A 339 8.46 3.52 -14.11
N GLY A 340 7.13 3.55 -14.06
CA GLY A 340 6.47 3.86 -12.79
C GLY A 340 4.97 4.05 -12.90
N THR A 341 4.40 4.67 -11.88
CA THR A 341 2.99 5.08 -11.79
C THR A 341 2.94 6.60 -11.69
N GLY A 342 2.10 7.26 -12.53
CA GLY A 342 1.99 8.72 -12.56
C GLY A 342 3.30 9.40 -12.94
N THR A 343 4.00 8.87 -13.95
CA THR A 343 5.30 9.39 -14.42
C THR A 343 5.20 10.72 -15.15
N ASP A 344 4.00 11.18 -15.43
CA ASP A 344 3.59 12.47 -16.02
C ASP A 344 2.91 13.40 -15.00
N VAL A 345 2.78 12.96 -13.72
CA VAL A 345 2.14 13.72 -12.65
C VAL A 345 3.20 14.45 -11.82
N ASP A 346 3.06 15.76 -11.69
CA ASP A 346 3.90 16.59 -10.83
C ASP A 346 3.47 16.53 -9.36
N LYS A 347 2.17 16.73 -9.10
CA LYS A 347 1.61 16.72 -7.75
C LYS A 347 0.14 16.33 -7.76
N ILE A 348 -0.33 15.87 -6.61
CA ILE A 348 -1.74 15.59 -6.33
C ILE A 348 -2.10 16.24 -5.00
N MET A 349 -3.30 16.80 -4.94
CA MET A 349 -3.93 17.31 -3.70
C MET A 349 -5.33 16.73 -3.57
N THR A 350 -5.72 16.39 -2.36
CA THR A 350 -7.10 15.97 -2.06
C THR A 350 -7.60 16.61 -0.78
N GLY A 351 -8.85 16.99 -0.78
CA GLY A 351 -9.61 17.36 0.41
C GLY A 351 -10.85 16.46 0.51
N THR A 352 -11.09 15.92 1.68
CA THR A 352 -12.24 15.03 1.94
C THR A 352 -12.99 15.50 3.17
N ALA A 353 -14.31 15.52 3.09
CA ALA A 353 -15.20 15.70 4.23
C ALA A 353 -16.15 14.51 4.32
N GLU A 354 -16.29 13.93 5.49
CA GLU A 354 -17.19 12.81 5.73
C GLU A 354 -18.08 13.02 6.95
N LEU A 355 -19.24 12.37 6.92
CA LEU A 355 -20.08 12.20 8.09
C LEU A 355 -20.49 10.74 8.18
N THR A 356 -20.21 10.11 9.32
CA THR A 356 -20.62 8.73 9.57
C THR A 356 -21.50 8.62 10.80
N TYR A 357 -22.50 7.74 10.73
CA TYR A 357 -23.36 7.34 11.84
C TYR A 357 -22.96 5.91 12.25
N ASN A 358 -22.52 5.75 13.49
CA ASN A 358 -21.92 4.51 13.97
C ASN A 358 -22.76 3.95 15.14
N LEU A 359 -23.21 2.73 15.00
CA LEU A 359 -23.82 1.89 16.02
C LEU A 359 -22.94 0.65 16.26
N PRO A 360 -23.17 -0.15 17.30
CA PRO A 360 -22.29 -1.29 17.63
C PRO A 360 -22.01 -2.26 16.48
N LYS A 361 -22.97 -2.48 15.59
CA LYS A 361 -22.83 -3.39 14.43
C LYS A 361 -23.06 -2.70 13.07
N TRP A 362 -23.43 -1.43 13.07
CA TRP A 362 -23.76 -0.69 11.87
C TRP A 362 -22.90 0.57 11.71
N LYS A 363 -22.47 0.83 10.49
CA LYS A 363 -21.89 2.10 10.08
C LYS A 363 -22.53 2.53 8.77
N VAL A 364 -23.12 3.71 8.75
CA VAL A 364 -23.63 4.36 7.54
C VAL A 364 -22.92 5.68 7.39
N GLY A 365 -22.57 6.09 6.18
CA GLY A 365 -21.88 7.35 5.99
C GLY A 365 -21.92 7.89 4.58
N CYS A 366 -21.65 9.18 4.49
CA CYS A 366 -21.46 9.92 3.25
C CYS A 366 -20.09 10.60 3.30
N GLU A 367 -19.39 10.58 2.17
CA GLU A 367 -18.10 11.23 1.98
C GLU A 367 -18.12 12.03 0.68
N TYR A 368 -17.65 13.27 0.74
CA TYR A 368 -17.31 14.07 -0.43
C TYR A 368 -15.81 14.25 -0.51
N ASN A 369 -15.24 13.99 -1.69
CA ASN A 369 -13.82 14.11 -1.97
C ASN A 369 -13.60 15.00 -3.20
N TYR A 370 -12.72 15.98 -3.06
CA TYR A 370 -12.23 16.80 -4.16
C TYR A 370 -10.74 16.54 -4.36
N THR A 371 -10.36 16.02 -5.52
CA THR A 371 -8.97 15.70 -5.84
C THR A 371 -8.55 16.42 -7.11
N THR A 372 -7.38 17.06 -7.07
CA THR A 372 -6.72 17.69 -8.21
C THR A 372 -5.37 17.03 -8.46
N ALA A 373 -5.08 16.67 -9.72
CA ALA A 373 -3.79 16.24 -10.20
C ALA A 373 -3.22 17.25 -11.20
N TRP A 374 -1.89 17.44 -11.19
CA TRP A 374 -1.17 18.30 -12.13
C TRP A 374 -0.32 17.43 -13.05
N TYR A 375 -0.65 17.46 -14.31
CA TYR A 375 0.00 16.72 -15.39
C TYR A 375 0.93 17.63 -16.19
N GLY A 376 2.01 17.10 -16.73
CA GLY A 376 2.94 17.86 -17.53
C GLY A 376 3.95 17.01 -18.28
N SER A 377 5.04 17.63 -18.69
CA SER A 377 6.10 17.00 -19.51
C SER A 377 7.31 16.66 -18.65
N LEU A 378 7.96 15.55 -18.98
CA LEU A 378 9.20 15.12 -18.33
C LEU A 378 10.35 16.08 -18.64
N ASN A 379 11.01 16.58 -17.59
CA ASN A 379 12.32 17.20 -17.69
C ASN A 379 13.40 16.11 -17.51
N ASN A 380 14.05 15.72 -18.58
CA ASN A 380 15.02 14.64 -18.61
C ASN A 380 16.23 14.89 -17.68
N SER A 381 16.64 16.14 -17.47
CA SER A 381 17.81 16.46 -16.67
C SER A 381 17.69 16.11 -15.19
N ASN A 382 16.46 16.00 -14.68
CA ASN A 382 16.22 15.80 -13.24
C ASN A 382 14.95 14.98 -12.92
N GLY A 383 14.27 14.40 -13.92
CA GLY A 383 13.09 13.58 -13.73
C GLY A 383 11.85 14.28 -13.16
N LYS A 384 11.85 15.63 -13.06
CA LYS A 384 10.70 16.42 -12.63
C LYS A 384 9.72 16.61 -13.78
N ILE A 385 8.47 16.84 -13.42
CA ILE A 385 7.41 17.16 -14.37
C ILE A 385 7.21 18.68 -14.38
N ILE A 386 7.30 19.26 -15.57
CA ILE A 386 7.24 20.71 -15.82
C ILE A 386 6.11 21.06 -16.79
N ASN A 387 5.84 22.35 -16.99
CA ASN A 387 4.77 22.87 -17.87
C ASN A 387 3.41 22.26 -17.52
N THR A 388 3.07 22.30 -16.25
CA THR A 388 1.93 21.54 -15.72
C THR A 388 0.61 22.27 -15.91
N HIS A 389 -0.44 21.49 -16.14
CA HIS A 389 -1.84 21.89 -16.06
C HIS A 389 -2.59 21.01 -15.06
N SER A 390 -3.68 21.52 -14.52
CA SER A 390 -4.46 20.80 -13.49
C SER A 390 -5.72 20.18 -14.05
N VAL A 391 -6.09 19.04 -13.45
CA VAL A 391 -7.36 18.35 -13.69
C VAL A 391 -7.96 17.97 -12.35
N ALA A 392 -9.27 18.14 -12.17
CA ALA A 392 -9.93 17.87 -10.90
C ALA A 392 -11.12 16.91 -11.05
N ASN A 393 -11.40 16.16 -9.99
CA ASN A 393 -12.58 15.30 -9.85
C ASN A 393 -13.33 15.60 -8.57
N ASN A 394 -14.65 15.61 -8.66
CA ASN A 394 -15.56 15.59 -7.51
C ASN A 394 -16.07 14.15 -7.35
N ARG A 395 -15.87 13.58 -6.18
CA ARG A 395 -16.35 12.23 -5.85
C ARG A 395 -17.28 12.28 -4.64
N VAL A 396 -18.41 11.57 -4.74
CA VAL A 396 -19.31 11.31 -3.62
C VAL A 396 -19.33 9.82 -3.37
N VAL A 397 -19.27 9.41 -2.11
CA VAL A 397 -19.41 8.00 -1.69
C VAL A 397 -20.48 7.91 -0.62
N LEU A 398 -21.44 7.01 -0.82
CA LEU A 398 -22.40 6.57 0.22
C LEU A 398 -22.06 5.13 0.58
N SER A 399 -22.01 4.84 1.87
CA SER A 399 -21.64 3.49 2.33
C SER A 399 -22.52 3.04 3.49
N ALA A 400 -22.93 1.77 3.45
CA ALA A 400 -23.55 1.09 4.57
C ALA A 400 -22.79 -0.20 4.88
N THR A 401 -22.47 -0.40 6.16
CA THR A 401 -21.71 -1.57 6.63
C THR A 401 -22.44 -2.20 7.82
N TYR A 402 -22.68 -3.51 7.75
CA TYR A 402 -23.09 -4.35 8.87
C TYR A 402 -21.96 -5.26 9.29
N MET A 403 -21.64 -5.32 10.59
CA MET A 403 -20.56 -6.12 11.17
C MET A 403 -21.13 -7.21 12.08
N PHE A 404 -20.58 -8.41 12.02
CA PHE A 404 -21.02 -9.56 12.82
C PHE A 404 -19.85 -10.38 13.36
#